data_00c4c89c0aff01ce040e0842184008d5
#
_entry.id   00c4c89c0aff01ce040e0842184008d5
#
_cell.length_a   1.000
_cell.length_b   1.000
_cell.length_c   1.000
_cell.angle_alpha   90.00
_cell.angle_beta   90.00
_cell.angle_gamma   90.00
#
_symmetry.space_group_name_H-M   'P 1'
#
loop_
_entity.id
_entity.type
_entity.pdbx_description
1 polymer ?
#
loop_
_entity_poly.entity_id
_entity_poly.type
_entity_poly.pdbx_seq_one_letter_code
_entity_poly.pdbx_strand_id
1 'polypeptide(L)'
;MLIAANHPNSFLDAILLCSLFKRPIYSLARGDAFKNKFIHKLLLSLNMFPVYRVSEGVENLEENYKTFDECIEVFKRNGIVLIFSEGRCVNEWHLRPLKKGTARLAITAWEQGIPLKVIPLGINYQSFKSFGKNVFLNFGNYISLQDVPFANTGSSGNKIQLFNSSLKIALQKLVLEIDSNDTAKLQSTFQQKISSTKKILLATPAFVGFVLHAPLYIPVQKFAFKKFGKIDHYDSVTVGMLFILYPFYLIITAIISSYFFGIWWPAVFIILPFCAWSFVQIKKQF
;
A
#
# COMPACT_ATOMS: atom_id res chain seq x y z
N MET A 1 9.23 -0.59 -16.30
CA MET A 1 8.22 0.39 -15.87
C MET A 1 8.47 0.78 -14.43
N LEU A 2 8.37 2.05 -14.09
CA LEU A 2 8.49 2.56 -12.71
C LEU A 2 7.13 3.11 -12.27
N ILE A 3 6.57 2.60 -11.18
CA ILE A 3 5.38 3.16 -10.53
C ILE A 3 5.87 4.13 -9.45
N ALA A 4 5.51 5.41 -9.58
CA ALA A 4 5.88 6.48 -8.66
C ALA A 4 4.63 6.92 -7.88
N ALA A 5 4.54 6.52 -6.60
CA ALA A 5 3.35 6.73 -5.78
C ALA A 5 3.61 7.68 -4.59
N ASN A 6 2.52 8.25 -4.01
CA ASN A 6 2.52 8.74 -2.65
C ASN A 6 2.53 7.57 -1.65
N HIS A 7 2.70 7.85 -0.35
CA HIS A 7 2.88 6.80 0.66
C HIS A 7 2.02 7.03 1.92
N PRO A 8 0.70 6.86 1.81
CA PRO A 8 -0.19 7.19 2.92
C PRO A 8 -0.35 6.08 3.98
N ASN A 9 -0.06 4.79 3.70
CA ASN A 9 -0.43 3.71 4.63
C ASN A 9 0.57 2.56 4.72
N SER A 10 1.85 2.90 4.89
CA SER A 10 2.91 1.93 5.22
C SER A 10 2.96 0.73 4.24
N PHE A 11 3.21 -0.49 4.74
CA PHE A 11 3.34 -1.66 3.86
C PHE A 11 2.05 -2.09 3.15
N LEU A 12 0.87 -1.63 3.62
CA LEU A 12 -0.39 -1.88 2.93
C LEU A 12 -0.40 -1.32 1.51
N ASP A 13 0.24 -0.17 1.29
CA ASP A 13 0.31 0.43 -0.05
C ASP A 13 0.99 -0.52 -1.05
N ALA A 14 2.10 -1.13 -0.65
CA ALA A 14 2.81 -2.08 -1.49
C ALA A 14 2.03 -3.39 -1.68
N ILE A 15 1.44 -3.95 -0.62
CA ILE A 15 0.66 -5.19 -0.68
C ILE A 15 -0.54 -5.04 -1.61
N LEU A 16 -1.28 -3.93 -1.50
CA LEU A 16 -2.42 -3.67 -2.38
C LEU A 16 -2.01 -3.65 -3.85
N LEU A 17 -0.91 -2.96 -4.17
CA LEU A 17 -0.43 -2.91 -5.54
C LEU A 17 0.06 -4.28 -6.03
N CYS A 18 0.83 -4.99 -5.21
CA CYS A 18 1.29 -6.34 -5.57
C CYS A 18 0.13 -7.32 -5.82
N SER A 19 -1.01 -7.14 -5.12
CA SER A 19 -2.18 -8.01 -5.31
C SER A 19 -2.96 -7.74 -6.59
N LEU A 20 -2.82 -6.55 -7.20
CA LEU A 20 -3.54 -6.14 -8.40
C LEU A 20 -2.83 -6.51 -9.70
N PHE A 21 -1.52 -6.68 -9.67
CA PHE A 21 -0.74 -6.95 -10.87
C PHE A 21 -0.45 -8.44 -11.02
N LYS A 22 -0.63 -8.99 -12.22
CA LYS A 22 -0.25 -10.37 -12.54
C LYS A 22 1.27 -10.59 -12.61
N ARG A 23 2.03 -9.52 -12.88
CA ARG A 23 3.49 -9.54 -12.95
C ARG A 23 4.09 -9.16 -11.59
N PRO A 24 5.24 -9.74 -11.21
CA PRO A 24 5.91 -9.34 -9.98
C PRO A 24 6.24 -7.84 -9.97
N ILE A 25 5.96 -7.19 -8.84
CA ILE A 25 6.38 -5.82 -8.57
C ILE A 25 7.55 -5.88 -7.60
N TYR A 26 8.63 -5.21 -7.95
CA TYR A 26 9.78 -5.00 -7.08
C TYR A 26 9.60 -3.69 -6.34
N SER A 27 9.50 -3.73 -5.02
CA SER A 27 9.25 -2.53 -4.21
C SER A 27 10.47 -2.14 -3.40
N LEU A 28 10.66 -0.84 -3.18
CA LEU A 28 11.72 -0.32 -2.34
C LEU A 28 11.20 -0.19 -0.90
N ALA A 29 11.91 -0.77 0.06
CA ALA A 29 11.57 -0.74 1.47
C ALA A 29 12.72 -0.21 2.32
N ARG A 30 12.41 0.25 3.54
CA ARG A 30 13.41 0.82 4.46
C ARG A 30 14.51 -0.19 4.77
N GLY A 31 15.78 0.24 4.69
CA GLY A 31 16.95 -0.61 4.93
C GLY A 31 17.02 -1.18 6.35
N ASP A 32 16.51 -0.45 7.36
CA ASP A 32 16.48 -0.93 8.74
C ASP A 32 15.61 -2.19 8.93
N ALA A 33 14.63 -2.43 8.07
CA ALA A 33 13.83 -3.66 8.09
C ALA A 33 14.64 -4.91 7.69
N PHE A 34 15.76 -4.72 7.00
CA PHE A 34 16.63 -5.82 6.52
C PHE A 34 17.72 -6.23 7.50
N LYS A 35 17.81 -5.64 8.69
CA LYS A 35 18.85 -5.95 9.69
C LYS A 35 18.80 -7.40 10.19
N ASN A 36 17.62 -7.97 10.33
CA ASN A 36 17.47 -9.37 10.75
C ASN A 36 17.64 -10.29 9.55
N LYS A 37 18.54 -11.29 9.64
CA LYS A 37 18.85 -12.22 8.53
C LYS A 37 17.64 -13.01 8.00
N PHE A 38 16.72 -13.41 8.88
CA PHE A 38 15.50 -14.12 8.48
C PHE A 38 14.54 -13.19 7.74
N ILE A 39 14.30 -11.99 8.31
CA ILE A 39 13.46 -10.97 7.70
C ILE A 39 14.05 -10.50 6.36
N HIS A 40 15.35 -10.34 6.27
CA HIS A 40 16.06 -10.02 5.04
C HIS A 40 15.73 -11.01 3.93
N LYS A 41 15.90 -12.33 4.18
CA LYS A 41 15.57 -13.36 3.19
C LYS A 41 14.09 -13.34 2.80
N LEU A 42 13.20 -13.14 3.78
CA LEU A 42 11.77 -13.05 3.53
C LEU A 42 11.43 -11.84 2.65
N LEU A 43 11.97 -10.65 2.95
CA LEU A 43 11.70 -9.43 2.16
C LEU A 43 12.24 -9.57 0.73
N LEU A 44 13.43 -10.14 0.55
CA LEU A 44 13.96 -10.41 -0.79
C LEU A 44 13.07 -11.41 -1.57
N SER A 45 12.56 -12.45 -0.91
CA SER A 45 11.63 -13.39 -1.56
C SER A 45 10.30 -12.75 -1.96
N LEU A 46 9.95 -11.63 -1.33
CA LEU A 46 8.79 -10.79 -1.68
C LEU A 46 9.15 -9.69 -2.70
N ASN A 47 10.31 -9.78 -3.37
CA ASN A 47 10.82 -8.79 -4.32
C ASN A 47 10.95 -7.38 -3.72
N MET A 48 11.39 -7.29 -2.47
CA MET A 48 11.62 -6.01 -1.79
C MET A 48 13.13 -5.73 -1.73
N PHE A 49 13.54 -4.55 -2.17
CA PHE A 49 14.93 -4.09 -2.14
C PHE A 49 15.15 -3.04 -1.03
N PRO A 50 16.27 -3.07 -0.31
CA PRO A 50 16.55 -2.12 0.76
C PRO A 50 16.90 -0.74 0.22
N VAL A 51 16.34 0.32 0.79
CA VAL A 51 16.75 1.72 0.54
C VAL A 51 17.02 2.42 1.86
N TYR A 52 18.19 2.99 1.97
CA TYR A 52 18.66 3.69 3.16
C TYR A 52 18.48 5.20 3.02
N ARG A 53 18.11 5.85 4.10
CA ARG A 53 17.98 7.30 4.20
C ARG A 53 19.27 7.88 4.81
N VAL A 54 19.52 9.15 4.53
CA VAL A 54 20.64 9.89 5.16
C VAL A 54 20.57 9.81 6.69
N SER A 55 19.38 9.82 7.26
CA SER A 55 19.15 9.68 8.71
C SER A 55 19.46 8.28 9.26
N GLU A 56 19.71 7.29 8.41
CA GLU A 56 20.04 5.91 8.79
C GLU A 56 21.55 5.62 8.75
N GLY A 57 22.37 6.65 8.51
CA GLY A 57 23.83 6.58 8.41
C GLY A 57 24.31 6.81 6.98
N VAL A 58 25.35 7.64 6.85
CA VAL A 58 25.91 8.01 5.53
C VAL A 58 26.61 6.81 4.90
N GLU A 59 27.20 5.93 5.72
CA GLU A 59 27.84 4.68 5.31
C GLU A 59 26.89 3.72 4.56
N ASN A 60 25.60 3.80 4.86
CA ASN A 60 24.60 2.95 4.20
C ASN A 60 24.14 3.49 2.84
N LEU A 61 24.54 4.71 2.47
CA LEU A 61 24.12 5.31 1.21
C LEU A 61 24.76 4.62 0.00
N GLU A 62 25.93 3.99 0.16
CA GLU A 62 26.57 3.22 -0.92
C GLU A 62 25.71 2.00 -1.32
N GLU A 63 25.00 1.38 -0.37
CA GLU A 63 24.08 0.29 -0.65
C GLU A 63 22.91 0.71 -1.56
N ASN A 64 22.55 2.00 -1.56
CA ASN A 64 21.52 2.51 -2.45
C ASN A 64 21.94 2.45 -3.93
N TYR A 65 23.24 2.56 -4.23
CA TYR A 65 23.73 2.40 -5.60
C TYR A 65 23.50 0.96 -6.08
N LYS A 66 23.81 -0.04 -5.25
CA LYS A 66 23.54 -1.45 -5.56
C LYS A 66 22.05 -1.70 -5.80
N THR A 67 21.21 -1.18 -4.91
CA THR A 67 19.76 -1.28 -5.07
C THR A 67 19.26 -0.61 -6.36
N PHE A 68 19.84 0.51 -6.75
CA PHE A 68 19.48 1.16 -8.01
C PHE A 68 19.93 0.34 -9.21
N ASP A 69 21.11 -0.28 -9.16
CA ASP A 69 21.58 -1.19 -10.19
C ASP A 69 20.66 -2.41 -10.34
N GLU A 70 20.19 -2.98 -9.22
CA GLU A 70 19.17 -4.03 -9.23
C GLU A 70 17.86 -3.57 -9.89
N CYS A 71 17.40 -2.36 -9.59
CA CYS A 71 16.22 -1.78 -10.25
C CYS A 71 16.43 -1.59 -11.76
N ILE A 72 17.62 -1.17 -12.18
CA ILE A 72 17.99 -1.04 -13.60
C ILE A 72 17.92 -2.41 -14.28
N GLU A 73 18.43 -3.47 -13.65
CA GLU A 73 18.33 -4.83 -14.19
C GLU A 73 16.86 -5.30 -14.30
N VAL A 74 16.01 -4.90 -13.36
CA VAL A 74 14.56 -5.15 -13.47
C VAL A 74 13.97 -4.42 -14.68
N PHE A 75 14.37 -3.17 -14.93
CA PHE A 75 13.89 -2.43 -16.10
C PHE A 75 14.36 -3.03 -17.44
N LYS A 76 15.62 -3.46 -17.54
CA LYS A 76 16.15 -4.14 -18.72
C LYS A 76 15.33 -5.39 -19.09
N ARG A 77 14.79 -6.09 -18.09
CA ARG A 77 13.90 -7.25 -18.26
C ARG A 77 12.42 -6.86 -18.42
N ASN A 78 12.12 -5.59 -18.69
CA ASN A 78 10.76 -5.05 -18.77
C ASN A 78 9.94 -5.28 -17.50
N GLY A 79 10.58 -5.39 -16.34
CA GLY A 79 9.92 -5.55 -15.05
C GLY A 79 9.29 -4.26 -14.51
N ILE A 80 8.67 -4.38 -13.33
CA ILE A 80 7.96 -3.30 -12.66
C ILE A 80 8.65 -3.00 -11.34
N VAL A 81 9.07 -1.75 -11.14
CA VAL A 81 9.56 -1.26 -9.85
C VAL A 81 8.54 -0.28 -9.27
N LEU A 82 8.27 -0.40 -7.97
CA LEU A 82 7.44 0.53 -7.19
C LEU A 82 8.34 1.35 -6.27
N ILE A 83 8.20 2.66 -6.35
CA ILE A 83 8.86 3.59 -5.45
C ILE A 83 7.85 4.58 -4.86
N PHE A 84 7.91 4.75 -3.54
CA PHE A 84 7.14 5.78 -2.86
C PHE A 84 7.94 7.09 -2.85
N SER A 85 7.54 8.01 -3.71
CA SER A 85 8.30 9.22 -4.04
C SER A 85 8.47 10.20 -2.86
N GLU A 86 7.63 10.11 -1.85
CA GLU A 86 7.69 10.90 -0.61
C GLU A 86 8.79 10.43 0.36
N GLY A 87 9.26 9.17 0.20
CA GLY A 87 10.31 8.57 1.01
C GLY A 87 9.94 8.36 2.48
N ARG A 88 8.70 8.61 2.87
CA ARG A 88 8.17 8.42 4.24
C ARG A 88 6.66 8.19 4.16
N CYS A 89 6.16 7.23 4.93
CA CYS A 89 4.74 7.03 5.16
C CYS A 89 4.21 8.05 6.17
N VAL A 90 3.04 8.65 5.87
CA VAL A 90 2.26 9.46 6.82
C VAL A 90 0.79 9.33 6.48
N ASN A 91 -0.06 9.08 7.50
CA ASN A 91 -1.50 8.91 7.34
C ASN A 91 -2.21 10.26 7.17
N GLU A 92 -2.16 10.81 5.97
CA GLU A 92 -2.77 12.10 5.64
C GLU A 92 -3.28 12.12 4.19
N TRP A 93 -4.19 13.04 3.89
CA TRP A 93 -4.80 13.23 2.57
C TRP A 93 -4.21 14.47 1.90
N HIS A 94 -2.92 14.46 1.63
CA HIS A 94 -2.25 15.43 0.78
C HIS A 94 -0.92 14.89 0.26
N LEU A 95 -0.42 15.50 -0.82
CA LEU A 95 0.84 15.13 -1.42
C LEU A 95 2.00 15.81 -0.71
N ARG A 96 2.89 15.02 -0.13
CA ARG A 96 4.13 15.49 0.51
C ARG A 96 5.23 15.85 -0.49
N PRO A 97 6.23 16.61 -0.05
CA PRO A 97 7.39 16.91 -0.89
C PRO A 97 8.11 15.65 -1.38
N LEU A 98 8.32 15.58 -2.69
CA LEU A 98 8.98 14.43 -3.33
C LEU A 98 10.47 14.42 -3.03
N LYS A 99 11.02 13.22 -2.79
CA LYS A 99 12.46 12.99 -2.61
C LYS A 99 13.14 12.76 -3.96
N LYS A 100 14.48 12.84 -3.94
CA LYS A 100 15.31 12.74 -5.15
C LYS A 100 15.42 11.32 -5.73
N GLY A 101 15.03 10.29 -4.97
CA GLY A 101 15.24 8.88 -5.33
C GLY A 101 14.56 8.48 -6.63
N THR A 102 13.28 8.82 -6.80
CA THR A 102 12.51 8.53 -8.02
C THR A 102 13.13 9.18 -9.24
N ALA A 103 13.51 10.46 -9.13
CA ALA A 103 14.15 11.20 -10.21
C ALA A 103 15.50 10.57 -10.60
N ARG A 104 16.35 10.26 -9.61
CA ARG A 104 17.65 9.63 -9.86
C ARG A 104 17.49 8.32 -10.61
N LEU A 105 16.61 7.45 -10.14
CA LEU A 105 16.38 6.14 -10.76
C LEU A 105 15.85 6.27 -12.20
N ALA A 106 14.92 7.19 -12.45
CA ALA A 106 14.38 7.42 -13.79
C ALA A 106 15.45 7.99 -14.75
N ILE A 107 16.19 9.00 -14.31
CA ILE A 107 17.23 9.63 -15.11
C ILE A 107 18.35 8.64 -15.43
N THR A 108 18.84 7.89 -14.45
CA THR A 108 19.86 6.84 -14.66
C THR A 108 19.40 5.79 -15.68
N ALA A 109 18.14 5.36 -15.61
CA ALA A 109 17.60 4.42 -16.59
C ALA A 109 17.59 5.00 -18.01
N TRP A 110 17.17 6.24 -18.16
CA TRP A 110 17.15 6.94 -19.45
C TRP A 110 18.56 7.21 -20.00
N GLU A 111 19.52 7.59 -19.15
CA GLU A 111 20.92 7.79 -19.53
C GLU A 111 21.59 6.47 -19.98
N GLN A 112 21.10 5.33 -19.51
CA GLN A 112 21.50 4.01 -20.00
C GLN A 112 20.70 3.53 -21.24
N GLY A 113 19.92 4.39 -21.86
CA GLY A 113 19.15 4.09 -23.08
C GLY A 113 17.91 3.21 -22.84
N ILE A 114 17.49 3.01 -21.59
CA ILE A 114 16.29 2.22 -21.28
C ILE A 114 15.04 3.08 -21.53
N PRO A 115 14.08 2.66 -22.39
CA PRO A 115 12.85 3.41 -22.67
C PRO A 115 11.87 3.30 -21.48
N LEU A 116 12.29 3.78 -20.32
CA LEU A 116 11.53 3.70 -19.08
C LEU A 116 10.28 4.58 -19.14
N LYS A 117 9.14 4.00 -18.78
CA LYS A 117 7.89 4.71 -18.53
C LYS A 117 7.68 4.83 -17.02
N VAL A 118 7.54 6.06 -16.52
CA VAL A 118 7.22 6.36 -15.13
C VAL A 118 5.72 6.62 -15.03
N ILE A 119 5.02 5.83 -14.21
CA ILE A 119 3.57 5.96 -14.01
C ILE A 119 3.32 6.62 -12.66
N PRO A 120 2.81 7.85 -12.62
CA PRO A 120 2.35 8.48 -11.39
C PRO A 120 1.12 7.73 -10.86
N LEU A 121 1.09 7.47 -9.56
CA LEU A 121 -0.03 6.80 -8.90
C LEU A 121 -0.43 7.52 -7.61
N GLY A 122 -1.66 7.98 -7.54
CA GLY A 122 -2.29 8.48 -6.32
C GLY A 122 -2.99 7.35 -5.56
N ILE A 123 -2.58 7.09 -4.31
CA ILE A 123 -3.21 6.15 -3.41
C ILE A 123 -4.01 6.94 -2.39
N ASN A 124 -5.33 6.75 -2.36
CA ASN A 124 -6.23 7.52 -1.53
C ASN A 124 -7.09 6.59 -0.67
N TYR A 125 -6.89 6.61 0.62
CA TYR A 125 -7.63 5.82 1.58
C TYR A 125 -8.83 6.58 2.11
N GLN A 126 -9.96 5.92 2.24
CA GLN A 126 -11.14 6.47 2.91
C GLN A 126 -10.88 6.71 4.41
N SER A 127 -10.10 5.87 5.04
CA SER A 127 -9.73 5.95 6.45
C SER A 127 -8.40 5.27 6.70
N PHE A 128 -7.61 5.77 7.64
CA PHE A 128 -6.37 5.12 8.09
C PHE A 128 -6.54 4.27 9.36
N LYS A 129 -7.75 4.22 9.92
CA LYS A 129 -8.04 3.50 11.18
C LYS A 129 -9.11 2.44 11.04
N SER A 130 -10.00 2.53 10.05
CA SER A 130 -11.11 1.59 9.88
C SER A 130 -10.71 0.38 9.07
N PHE A 131 -10.95 -0.82 9.57
CA PHE A 131 -10.79 -2.05 8.80
C PHE A 131 -11.86 -2.16 7.71
N GLY A 132 -11.52 -2.74 6.54
CA GLY A 132 -12.45 -2.92 5.42
C GLY A 132 -12.94 -1.60 4.81
N LYS A 133 -12.02 -0.66 4.63
CA LYS A 133 -12.22 0.64 3.99
C LYS A 133 -12.07 0.57 2.47
N ASN A 134 -12.60 1.57 1.78
CA ASN A 134 -12.33 1.74 0.36
C ASN A 134 -10.95 2.37 0.14
N VAL A 135 -10.28 1.93 -0.91
CA VAL A 135 -9.00 2.50 -1.38
C VAL A 135 -9.16 2.83 -2.86
N PHE A 136 -8.82 4.06 -3.22
CA PHE A 136 -8.91 4.56 -4.58
C PHE A 136 -7.52 4.70 -5.15
N LEU A 137 -7.26 4.01 -6.25
CA LEU A 137 -5.99 4.02 -6.96
C LEU A 137 -6.15 4.80 -8.27
N ASN A 138 -5.59 5.99 -8.31
CA ASN A 138 -5.69 6.88 -9.45
C ASN A 138 -4.39 6.83 -10.25
N PHE A 139 -4.42 6.16 -11.40
CA PHE A 139 -3.28 6.08 -12.30
C PHE A 139 -3.25 7.29 -13.24
N GLY A 140 -2.11 7.96 -13.34
CA GLY A 140 -1.90 9.05 -14.28
C GLY A 140 -1.31 8.58 -15.62
N ASN A 141 -1.18 9.52 -16.55
CA ASN A 141 -0.45 9.28 -17.78
C ASN A 141 1.02 9.02 -17.47
N TYR A 142 1.66 8.11 -18.21
CA TYR A 142 3.08 7.85 -18.02
C TYR A 142 3.93 9.06 -18.42
N ILE A 143 5.05 9.21 -17.74
CA ILE A 143 6.09 10.20 -18.04
C ILE A 143 7.26 9.45 -18.67
N SER A 144 7.66 9.85 -19.86
CA SER A 144 8.84 9.36 -20.58
C SER A 144 9.95 10.42 -20.60
N LEU A 145 11.11 10.09 -21.14
CA LEU A 145 12.22 11.03 -21.29
C LEU A 145 11.81 12.28 -22.09
N GLN A 146 10.93 12.13 -23.07
CA GLN A 146 10.49 13.21 -23.95
C GLN A 146 9.53 14.20 -23.27
N ASP A 147 8.85 13.75 -22.20
CA ASP A 147 7.87 14.56 -21.48
C ASP A 147 8.51 15.48 -20.43
N VAL A 148 9.82 15.32 -20.17
CA VAL A 148 10.56 16.16 -19.21
C VAL A 148 11.47 17.13 -19.98
N PRO A 149 11.38 18.45 -19.76
CA PRO A 149 12.12 19.45 -20.51
C PRO A 149 13.60 19.51 -20.08
N PHE A 150 14.37 18.46 -20.38
CA PHE A 150 15.81 18.43 -20.09
C PHE A 150 16.67 19.24 -21.08
N ALA A 151 16.11 19.74 -22.15
CA ALA A 151 16.81 20.59 -23.10
C ALA A 151 17.43 21.80 -22.38
N ASN A 152 18.75 22.00 -22.53
CA ASN A 152 19.54 23.06 -21.89
C ASN A 152 19.85 22.89 -20.37
N THR A 153 19.74 21.73 -19.78
CA THR A 153 20.12 21.52 -18.39
C THR A 153 21.47 20.82 -18.28
N GLY A 154 22.52 21.59 -17.97
CA GLY A 154 23.88 21.06 -17.82
C GLY A 154 24.16 20.32 -16.52
N SER A 155 23.38 20.52 -15.44
CA SER A 155 23.66 19.90 -14.14
C SER A 155 22.67 18.80 -13.76
N SER A 156 23.17 17.72 -13.14
CA SER A 156 22.35 16.62 -12.62
C SER A 156 21.30 17.11 -11.59
N GLY A 157 21.63 18.15 -10.82
CA GLY A 157 20.70 18.75 -9.84
C GLY A 157 19.47 19.36 -10.52
N ASN A 158 19.67 20.08 -11.63
CA ASN A 158 18.60 20.69 -12.40
C ASN A 158 17.70 19.63 -13.06
N LYS A 159 18.28 18.56 -13.61
CA LYS A 159 17.52 17.44 -14.17
C LYS A 159 16.58 16.82 -13.12
N ILE A 160 17.10 16.57 -11.90
CA ILE A 160 16.31 16.03 -10.78
C ILE A 160 15.15 16.96 -10.40
N GLN A 161 15.41 18.27 -10.34
CA GLN A 161 14.39 19.26 -10.01
C GLN A 161 13.28 19.31 -11.07
N LEU A 162 13.63 19.32 -12.35
CA LEU A 162 12.66 19.32 -13.46
C LEU A 162 11.79 18.05 -13.44
N PHE A 163 12.41 16.88 -13.32
CA PHE A 163 11.67 15.64 -13.20
C PHE A 163 10.70 15.65 -12.00
N ASN A 164 11.19 16.04 -10.82
CA ASN A 164 10.35 16.10 -9.62
C ASN A 164 9.20 17.11 -9.77
N SER A 165 9.40 18.21 -10.47
CA SER A 165 8.35 19.19 -10.78
C SER A 165 7.28 18.57 -11.68
N SER A 166 7.67 17.89 -12.75
CA SER A 166 6.75 17.20 -13.66
C SER A 166 5.98 16.07 -12.93
N LEU A 167 6.68 15.26 -12.14
CA LEU A 167 6.05 14.21 -11.35
C LEU A 167 5.10 14.78 -10.28
N LYS A 168 5.47 15.87 -9.61
CA LYS A 168 4.63 16.54 -8.63
C LYS A 168 3.32 17.04 -9.25
N ILE A 169 3.39 17.71 -10.40
CA ILE A 169 2.20 18.18 -11.12
C ILE A 169 1.28 17.03 -11.49
N ALA A 170 1.86 15.89 -11.93
CA ALA A 170 1.08 14.70 -12.23
C ALA A 170 0.41 14.11 -10.99
N LEU A 171 1.15 13.95 -9.87
CA LEU A 171 0.63 13.38 -8.62
C LEU A 171 -0.40 14.28 -7.94
N GLN A 172 -0.26 15.61 -8.01
CA GLN A 172 -1.23 16.56 -7.46
C GLN A 172 -2.66 16.40 -8.04
N LYS A 173 -2.77 15.88 -9.26
CA LYS A 173 -4.07 15.58 -9.89
C LYS A 173 -4.67 14.25 -9.44
N LEU A 174 -3.89 13.39 -8.81
CA LEU A 174 -4.24 12.01 -8.49
C LEU A 174 -4.42 11.79 -6.99
N VAL A 175 -3.73 12.57 -6.17
CA VAL A 175 -3.82 12.55 -4.71
C VAL A 175 -4.86 13.56 -4.28
N LEU A 176 -5.78 13.13 -3.42
CA LEU A 176 -6.83 14.00 -2.88
C LEU A 176 -6.25 14.90 -1.79
N GLU A 177 -6.56 16.19 -1.88
CA GLU A 177 -6.14 17.21 -0.93
C GLU A 177 -7.30 17.53 0.02
N ILE A 178 -7.28 16.93 1.22
CA ILE A 178 -8.34 17.06 2.22
C ILE A 178 -7.70 17.22 3.60
N ASP A 179 -8.14 18.24 4.34
CA ASP A 179 -7.74 18.39 5.76
C ASP A 179 -8.31 17.23 6.59
N SER A 180 -7.52 16.67 7.49
CA SER A 180 -7.91 15.56 8.37
C SER A 180 -9.09 15.90 9.29
N ASN A 181 -9.33 17.19 9.56
CA ASN A 181 -10.44 17.67 10.36
C ASN A 181 -11.71 17.95 9.54
N ASP A 182 -11.61 17.99 8.21
CA ASP A 182 -12.76 18.20 7.32
C ASP A 182 -13.50 16.87 7.07
N THR A 183 -14.20 16.42 8.10
CA THR A 183 -14.99 15.18 8.06
C THR A 183 -16.09 15.22 7.02
N ALA A 184 -16.67 16.39 6.74
CA ALA A 184 -17.71 16.53 5.74
C ALA A 184 -17.19 16.30 4.33
N LYS A 185 -16.02 16.87 4.00
CA LYS A 185 -15.36 16.67 2.72
C LYS A 185 -14.85 15.23 2.55
N LEU A 186 -14.29 14.64 3.62
CA LEU A 186 -13.91 13.22 3.63
C LEU A 186 -15.12 12.34 3.31
N GLN A 187 -16.24 12.58 4.00
CA GLN A 187 -17.46 11.82 3.80
C GLN A 187 -17.99 11.99 2.37
N SER A 188 -18.14 13.21 1.88
CA SER A 188 -18.66 13.46 0.53
C SER A 188 -17.77 12.87 -0.57
N THR A 189 -16.44 12.89 -0.37
CA THR A 189 -15.47 12.39 -1.36
C THR A 189 -15.42 10.87 -1.42
N PHE A 190 -15.44 10.21 -0.26
CA PHE A 190 -15.21 8.76 -0.19
C PHE A 190 -16.47 7.92 -0.01
N GLN A 191 -17.62 8.54 0.30
CA GLN A 191 -18.86 7.81 0.53
C GLN A 191 -19.34 7.14 -0.76
N GLN A 192 -19.45 5.82 -0.72
CA GLN A 192 -20.06 5.07 -1.79
C GLN A 192 -21.53 4.74 -1.46
N LYS A 193 -22.42 5.02 -2.39
CA LYS A 193 -23.84 4.66 -2.26
C LYS A 193 -24.00 3.15 -2.40
N ILE A 194 -24.46 2.51 -1.33
CA ILE A 194 -24.78 1.08 -1.33
C ILE A 194 -26.26 0.94 -1.66
N SER A 195 -26.60 0.12 -2.67
CA SER A 195 -28.01 -0.07 -3.06
C SER A 195 -28.83 -0.72 -1.91
N SER A 196 -30.09 -0.35 -1.79
CA SER A 196 -30.99 -0.90 -0.77
C SER A 196 -31.12 -2.42 -0.89
N THR A 197 -31.20 -2.95 -2.10
CA THR A 197 -31.23 -4.39 -2.37
C THR A 197 -30.00 -5.09 -1.80
N LYS A 198 -28.79 -4.55 -2.05
CA LYS A 198 -27.54 -5.09 -1.50
C LYS A 198 -27.54 -5.07 0.02
N LYS A 199 -28.03 -4.00 0.64
CA LYS A 199 -28.15 -3.88 2.11
C LYS A 199 -29.07 -4.96 2.68
N ILE A 200 -30.25 -5.17 2.08
CA ILE A 200 -31.23 -6.15 2.54
C ILE A 200 -30.65 -7.57 2.40
N LEU A 201 -30.11 -7.92 1.24
CA LEU A 201 -29.55 -9.25 0.98
C LEU A 201 -28.39 -9.62 1.89
N LEU A 202 -27.53 -8.66 2.20
CA LEU A 202 -26.33 -8.89 3.02
C LEU A 202 -26.51 -8.60 4.50
N ALA A 203 -27.66 -8.10 4.95
CA ALA A 203 -27.91 -7.72 6.35
C ALA A 203 -27.69 -8.89 7.32
N THR A 204 -28.34 -10.03 7.07
CA THR A 204 -28.24 -11.21 7.92
C THR A 204 -26.83 -11.78 7.96
N PRO A 205 -26.17 -12.12 6.82
CA PRO A 205 -24.79 -12.61 6.88
C PRO A 205 -23.82 -11.58 7.43
N ALA A 206 -24.03 -10.28 7.23
CA ALA A 206 -23.19 -9.25 7.83
C ALA A 206 -23.31 -9.19 9.36
N PHE A 207 -24.52 -9.32 9.90
CA PHE A 207 -24.74 -9.38 11.34
C PHE A 207 -24.05 -10.61 11.95
N VAL A 208 -24.24 -11.78 11.34
CA VAL A 208 -23.52 -13.01 11.75
C VAL A 208 -22.01 -12.82 11.65
N GLY A 209 -21.53 -12.21 10.59
CA GLY A 209 -20.11 -11.86 10.42
C GLY A 209 -19.58 -10.97 11.52
N PHE A 210 -20.32 -9.93 11.90
CA PHE A 210 -19.95 -9.04 13.00
C PHE A 210 -19.80 -9.80 14.33
N VAL A 211 -20.81 -10.62 14.69
CA VAL A 211 -20.81 -11.36 15.95
C VAL A 211 -19.71 -12.41 15.97
N LEU A 212 -19.61 -13.23 14.93
CA LEU A 212 -18.66 -14.35 14.90
C LEU A 212 -17.19 -13.90 14.73
N HIS A 213 -16.90 -12.72 14.18
CA HIS A 213 -15.53 -12.24 14.08
C HIS A 213 -15.10 -11.32 15.23
N ALA A 214 -16.05 -10.88 16.07
CA ALA A 214 -15.76 -10.03 17.22
C ALA A 214 -14.69 -10.61 18.16
N PRO A 215 -14.69 -11.94 18.49
CA PRO A 215 -13.68 -12.55 19.36
C PRO A 215 -12.25 -12.46 18.82
N LEU A 216 -12.07 -12.43 17.49
CA LEU A 216 -10.77 -12.23 16.87
C LEU A 216 -10.47 -10.73 16.71
N TYR A 217 -11.42 -9.98 16.13
CA TYR A 217 -11.19 -8.62 15.71
C TYR A 217 -10.97 -7.64 16.87
N ILE A 218 -11.79 -7.71 17.92
CA ILE A 218 -11.74 -6.77 19.05
C ILE A 218 -10.41 -6.86 19.81
N PRO A 219 -9.89 -8.04 20.20
CA PRO A 219 -8.58 -8.14 20.86
C PRO A 219 -7.44 -7.63 19.97
N VAL A 220 -7.42 -7.99 18.69
CA VAL A 220 -6.40 -7.53 17.73
C VAL A 220 -6.44 -6.01 17.61
N GLN A 221 -7.63 -5.42 17.42
CA GLN A 221 -7.79 -3.98 17.32
C GLN A 221 -7.32 -3.26 18.59
N LYS A 222 -7.74 -3.72 19.77
CA LYS A 222 -7.34 -3.12 21.05
C LYS A 222 -5.83 -3.20 21.27
N PHE A 223 -5.23 -4.34 20.97
CA PHE A 223 -3.77 -4.52 21.09
C PHE A 223 -3.02 -3.61 20.12
N ALA A 224 -3.41 -3.60 18.84
CA ALA A 224 -2.80 -2.75 17.82
C ALA A 224 -2.96 -1.27 18.17
N PHE A 225 -4.14 -0.84 18.64
CA PHE A 225 -4.37 0.54 19.05
C PHE A 225 -3.53 0.95 20.26
N LYS A 226 -3.43 0.10 21.27
CA LYS A 226 -2.59 0.35 22.47
C LYS A 226 -1.11 0.52 22.12
N LYS A 227 -0.59 -0.29 21.19
CA LYS A 227 0.84 -0.29 20.81
C LYS A 227 1.18 0.69 19.69
N PHE A 228 0.31 0.83 18.71
CA PHE A 228 0.59 1.51 17.43
C PHE A 228 -0.42 2.60 17.06
N GLY A 229 -1.45 2.86 17.90
CA GLY A 229 -2.54 3.78 17.58
C GLY A 229 -2.14 5.24 17.37
N LYS A 230 -0.91 5.62 17.81
CA LYS A 230 -0.35 6.97 17.64
C LYS A 230 0.63 7.10 16.46
N ILE A 231 0.84 6.04 15.70
CA ILE A 231 1.79 6.02 14.58
C ILE A 231 1.12 5.60 13.27
N ASP A 232 1.71 5.97 12.15
CA ASP A 232 1.21 5.74 10.80
C ASP A 232 1.18 4.26 10.36
N HIS A 233 1.58 3.35 11.25
CA HIS A 233 1.62 1.90 10.98
C HIS A 233 0.46 1.12 11.60
N TYR A 234 -0.43 1.78 12.37
CA TYR A 234 -1.54 1.13 13.08
C TYR A 234 -2.39 0.22 12.19
N ASP A 235 -2.82 0.75 11.07
CA ASP A 235 -3.68 0.04 10.14
C ASP A 235 -2.99 -1.18 9.50
N SER A 236 -1.78 -0.96 9.04
CA SER A 236 -0.94 -2.01 8.45
C SER A 236 -0.67 -3.15 9.44
N VAL A 237 -0.37 -2.82 10.70
CA VAL A 237 -0.17 -3.82 11.76
C VAL A 237 -1.47 -4.57 12.05
N THR A 238 -2.61 -3.86 12.13
CA THR A 238 -3.91 -4.49 12.36
C THR A 238 -4.25 -5.50 11.27
N VAL A 239 -4.08 -5.10 9.99
CA VAL A 239 -4.33 -5.98 8.84
C VAL A 239 -3.35 -7.16 8.83
N GLY A 240 -2.05 -6.92 9.09
CA GLY A 240 -1.04 -7.97 9.15
C GLY A 240 -1.32 -9.00 10.25
N MET A 241 -1.72 -8.55 11.45
CA MET A 241 -2.10 -9.45 12.54
C MET A 241 -3.34 -10.28 12.17
N LEU A 242 -4.37 -9.64 11.61
CA LEU A 242 -5.57 -10.36 11.18
C LEU A 242 -5.24 -11.38 10.08
N PHE A 243 -4.39 -11.03 9.12
CA PHE A 243 -3.97 -11.94 8.05
C PHE A 243 -3.27 -13.19 8.59
N ILE A 244 -2.41 -13.04 9.60
CA ILE A 244 -1.71 -14.17 10.23
C ILE A 244 -2.65 -14.99 11.12
N LEU A 245 -3.51 -14.35 11.92
CA LEU A 245 -4.33 -15.03 12.91
C LEU A 245 -5.61 -15.65 12.32
N TYR A 246 -6.11 -15.12 11.21
CA TYR A 246 -7.38 -15.55 10.63
C TYR A 246 -7.41 -17.03 10.20
N PRO A 247 -6.38 -17.61 9.58
CA PRO A 247 -6.36 -19.05 9.27
C PRO A 247 -6.49 -19.92 10.52
N PHE A 248 -5.79 -19.56 11.61
CA PHE A 248 -5.90 -20.30 12.89
C PHE A 248 -7.29 -20.14 13.50
N TYR A 249 -7.86 -18.95 13.41
CA TYR A 249 -9.23 -18.70 13.86
C TYR A 249 -10.25 -19.56 13.10
N LEU A 250 -10.11 -19.69 11.78
CA LEU A 250 -10.96 -20.56 10.97
C LEU A 250 -10.83 -22.03 11.38
N ILE A 251 -9.62 -22.51 11.64
CA ILE A 251 -9.38 -23.90 12.10
C ILE A 251 -10.05 -24.12 13.46
N ILE A 252 -9.85 -23.23 14.41
CA ILE A 252 -10.44 -23.33 15.75
C ILE A 252 -11.97 -23.34 15.66
N THR A 253 -12.55 -22.43 14.91
CA THR A 253 -14.00 -22.36 14.72
C THR A 253 -14.55 -23.59 14.00
N ALA A 254 -13.80 -24.16 13.05
CA ALA A 254 -14.17 -25.39 12.36
C ALA A 254 -14.17 -26.60 13.33
N ILE A 255 -13.15 -26.71 14.19
CA ILE A 255 -13.11 -27.77 15.25
C ILE A 255 -14.30 -27.62 16.20
N ILE A 256 -14.59 -26.42 16.70
CA ILE A 256 -15.75 -26.18 17.56
C ILE A 256 -17.05 -26.54 16.81
N SER A 257 -17.16 -26.13 15.54
CA SER A 257 -18.34 -26.44 14.72
C SER A 257 -18.57 -27.95 14.51
N SER A 258 -17.50 -28.75 14.47
CA SER A 258 -17.64 -30.21 14.30
C SER A 258 -18.43 -30.90 15.42
N TYR A 259 -18.37 -30.36 16.63
CA TYR A 259 -19.14 -30.87 17.77
C TYR A 259 -20.67 -30.60 17.66
N PHE A 260 -21.04 -29.51 16.94
CA PHE A 260 -22.43 -29.10 16.84
C PHE A 260 -23.11 -29.49 15.54
N PHE A 261 -22.34 -29.53 14.42
CA PHE A 261 -22.88 -29.67 13.06
C PHE A 261 -22.44 -30.94 12.34
N GLY A 262 -21.73 -31.85 13.02
CA GLY A 262 -21.32 -33.13 12.45
C GLY A 262 -20.60 -32.96 11.10
N ILE A 263 -21.10 -33.65 10.07
CA ILE A 263 -20.46 -33.64 8.72
C ILE A 263 -20.41 -32.27 8.04
N TRP A 264 -21.19 -31.28 8.49
CA TRP A 264 -21.29 -29.96 7.86
C TRP A 264 -20.21 -28.98 8.37
N TRP A 265 -19.33 -29.35 9.28
CA TRP A 265 -18.28 -28.48 9.80
C TRP A 265 -17.40 -27.81 8.74
N PRO A 266 -17.10 -28.42 7.55
CA PRO A 266 -16.25 -27.76 6.55
C PRO A 266 -16.90 -26.51 5.94
N ALA A 267 -18.23 -26.37 6.02
CA ALA A 267 -18.94 -25.19 5.54
C ALA A 267 -18.48 -23.90 6.21
N VAL A 268 -17.88 -23.98 7.41
CA VAL A 268 -17.28 -22.85 8.13
C VAL A 268 -16.24 -22.12 7.28
N PHE A 269 -15.42 -22.84 6.51
CA PHE A 269 -14.38 -22.23 5.67
C PHE A 269 -14.93 -21.38 4.52
N ILE A 270 -16.21 -21.51 4.19
CA ILE A 270 -16.91 -20.71 3.17
C ILE A 270 -17.82 -19.68 3.85
N ILE A 271 -18.59 -20.10 4.83
CA ILE A 271 -19.62 -19.26 5.48
C ILE A 271 -18.97 -18.12 6.27
N LEU A 272 -17.94 -18.37 7.08
CA LEU A 272 -17.31 -17.30 7.86
C LEU A 272 -16.67 -16.21 6.97
N PRO A 273 -15.82 -16.52 5.99
CA PRO A 273 -15.30 -15.50 5.07
C PRO A 273 -16.38 -14.74 4.32
N PHE A 274 -17.45 -15.43 3.89
CA PHE A 274 -18.59 -14.78 3.25
C PHE A 274 -19.32 -13.81 4.19
N CYS A 275 -19.51 -14.19 5.44
CA CYS A 275 -20.13 -13.34 6.47
C CYS A 275 -19.24 -12.12 6.77
N ALA A 276 -17.92 -12.31 6.90
CA ALA A 276 -16.97 -11.20 7.07
C ALA A 276 -17.00 -10.25 5.89
N TRP A 277 -16.97 -10.78 4.68
CA TRP A 277 -17.08 -9.99 3.44
C TRP A 277 -18.41 -9.23 3.41
N SER A 278 -19.53 -9.86 3.74
CA SER A 278 -20.85 -9.22 3.77
C SER A 278 -20.88 -8.04 4.74
N PHE A 279 -20.28 -8.18 5.92
CA PHE A 279 -20.14 -7.08 6.88
C PHE A 279 -19.36 -5.91 6.29
N VAL A 280 -18.20 -6.17 5.68
CA VAL A 280 -17.38 -5.13 5.05
C VAL A 280 -18.13 -4.40 3.94
N GLN A 281 -18.99 -5.12 3.18
CA GLN A 281 -19.74 -4.54 2.05
C GLN A 281 -20.82 -3.54 2.46
N ILE A 282 -21.43 -3.70 3.64
CA ILE A 282 -22.58 -2.89 4.06
C ILE A 282 -22.35 -2.05 5.30
N LYS A 283 -21.23 -2.22 6.02
CA LYS A 283 -20.94 -1.40 7.19
C LYS A 283 -20.90 0.08 6.82
N LYS A 284 -21.28 0.93 7.76
CA LYS A 284 -21.10 2.37 7.61
C LYS A 284 -19.62 2.67 7.40
N GLN A 285 -19.33 3.47 6.40
CA GLN A 285 -17.96 3.78 6.02
C GLN A 285 -17.40 5.00 6.78
N PHE A 286 -18.29 5.72 7.51
CA PHE A 286 -17.97 6.86 8.38
C PHE A 286 -18.78 6.80 9.67
#